data_c3bae39750ec09b908facc8788b0dc05
#
_entry.id   c3bae39750ec09b908facc8788b0dc05
#
_cell.length_a   1.000
_cell.length_b   1.000
_cell.length_c   1.000
_cell.angle_alpha   90.00
_cell.angle_beta   90.00
_cell.angle_gamma   90.00
#
_symmetry.space_group_name_H-M   'P 1'
#
loop_
_entity.id
_entity.type
_entity.pdbx_description
1 polymer ?
#
loop_
_entity_poly.entity_id
_entity_poly.type
_entity_poly.pdbx_seq_one_letter_code
_entity_poly.pdbx_strand_id
1 'polypeptide(L)'
;MKRTPNRMNTDALREIKNTMSRFLSLFLLSALAVAFLSGLRTTAPDMKYTADDYFDRTGLMDARVLSTLGLTEEDIEALAAVPGVEAAEGAWYIDATIHSDNANDLIVRFHSISEKGINIPELVEGRLPENDRECVVEPALLEEAEISIGDTIHL
;
A
#
# COMPACT_ATOMS: atom_id res chain seq x y z
N MET A 1 -13.86 43.92 45.66
CA MET A 1 -12.59 44.26 45.00
C MET A 1 -12.77 44.21 43.48
N LYS A 2 -12.85 45.34 42.78
CA LYS A 2 -12.89 45.40 41.30
C LYS A 2 -11.47 45.13 40.79
N ARG A 3 -11.24 44.00 40.09
CA ARG A 3 -9.99 43.75 39.39
C ARG A 3 -9.84 44.82 38.29
N THR A 4 -8.87 45.69 38.47
CA THR A 4 -8.45 46.63 37.42
C THR A 4 -7.96 45.83 36.23
N PRO A 5 -8.53 46.02 35.01
CA PRO A 5 -8.03 45.31 33.84
C PRO A 5 -6.56 45.70 33.64
N ASN A 6 -5.75 44.67 33.41
CA ASN A 6 -4.30 44.83 33.25
C ASN A 6 -4.06 45.74 32.03
N ARG A 7 -3.62 46.98 32.26
CA ARG A 7 -3.46 48.01 31.19
C ARG A 7 -2.68 47.51 29.99
N MET A 8 -1.67 46.67 30.26
CA MET A 8 -0.85 46.03 29.25
C MET A 8 -1.65 45.17 28.27
N ASN A 9 -2.62 44.37 28.75
CA ASN A 9 -3.47 43.56 27.87
C ASN A 9 -4.45 44.41 27.04
N THR A 10 -4.90 45.50 27.59
CA THR A 10 -5.81 46.44 26.87
C THR A 10 -5.07 47.19 25.78
N ASP A 11 -3.82 47.59 26.03
CA ASP A 11 -2.99 48.31 25.07
C ASP A 11 -2.55 47.34 23.95
N ALA A 12 -2.18 46.08 24.28
CA ALA A 12 -1.87 45.07 23.30
C ALA A 12 -3.04 44.74 22.35
N LEU A 13 -4.25 44.60 22.92
CA LEU A 13 -5.47 44.40 22.11
C LEU A 13 -5.80 45.59 21.19
N ARG A 14 -5.53 46.81 21.64
CA ARG A 14 -5.72 48.00 20.84
C ARG A 14 -4.71 48.10 19.69
N GLU A 15 -3.45 47.75 19.95
CA GLU A 15 -2.39 47.70 18.93
C GLU A 15 -2.70 46.66 17.86
N ILE A 16 -3.13 45.45 18.27
CA ILE A 16 -3.56 44.37 17.35
C ILE A 16 -4.72 44.86 16.46
N LYS A 17 -5.69 45.58 17.02
CA LYS A 17 -6.83 46.08 16.27
C LYS A 17 -6.44 47.15 15.26
N ASN A 18 -5.48 48.02 15.58
CA ASN A 18 -4.99 49.05 14.69
C ASN A 18 -4.07 48.53 13.58
N THR A 19 -3.38 47.40 13.84
CA THR A 19 -2.45 46.79 12.87
C THR A 19 -2.91 45.38 12.46
N MET A 20 -4.23 45.15 12.38
CA MET A 20 -4.85 43.84 12.15
C MET A 20 -4.27 43.12 10.93
N SER A 21 -4.02 43.81 9.84
CA SER A 21 -3.44 43.22 8.62
C SER A 21 -2.04 42.63 8.87
N ARG A 22 -1.19 43.37 9.58
CA ARG A 22 0.17 42.91 9.90
C ARG A 22 0.16 41.76 10.92
N PHE A 23 -0.71 41.84 11.93
CA PHE A 23 -0.92 40.77 12.90
C PHE A 23 -1.41 39.50 12.23
N LEU A 24 -2.42 39.61 11.36
CA LEU A 24 -2.99 38.47 10.64
C LEU A 24 -1.95 37.80 9.73
N SER A 25 -1.14 38.58 9.03
CA SER A 25 -0.08 38.03 8.18
C SER A 25 0.96 37.22 8.97
N LEU A 26 1.42 37.75 10.10
CA LEU A 26 2.37 37.05 10.98
C LEU A 26 1.75 35.79 11.62
N PHE A 27 0.49 35.90 12.05
CA PHE A 27 -0.25 34.77 12.61
C PHE A 27 -0.42 33.66 11.58
N LEU A 28 -0.88 33.99 10.36
CA LEU A 28 -1.04 33.01 9.28
C LEU A 28 0.27 32.36 8.86
N LEU A 29 1.36 33.14 8.79
CA LEU A 29 2.69 32.61 8.48
C LEU A 29 3.15 31.59 9.54
N SER A 30 2.99 31.96 10.82
CA SER A 30 3.36 31.08 11.94
C SER A 30 2.48 29.82 11.98
N ALA A 31 1.17 29.98 11.78
CA ALA A 31 0.23 28.87 11.74
C ALA A 31 0.54 27.92 10.57
N LEU A 32 0.87 28.46 9.39
CA LEU A 32 1.26 27.67 8.23
C LEU A 32 2.55 26.87 8.50
N ALA A 33 3.56 27.51 9.10
CA ALA A 33 4.82 26.86 9.44
C ALA A 33 4.63 25.68 10.41
N VAL A 34 3.82 25.90 11.47
CA VAL A 34 3.50 24.85 12.45
C VAL A 34 2.68 23.73 11.81
N ALA A 35 1.67 24.06 11.01
CA ALA A 35 0.84 23.08 10.32
C ALA A 35 1.67 22.21 9.36
N PHE A 36 2.56 22.84 8.60
CA PHE A 36 3.45 22.12 7.67
C PHE A 36 4.41 21.18 8.41
N LEU A 37 5.07 21.67 9.45
CA LEU A 37 5.98 20.85 10.26
C LEU A 37 5.26 19.69 10.94
N SER A 38 4.07 19.93 11.47
CA SER A 38 3.23 18.92 12.10
C SER A 38 2.80 17.85 11.09
N GLY A 39 2.33 18.28 9.91
CA GLY A 39 1.95 17.38 8.82
C GLY A 39 3.09 16.47 8.39
N LEU A 40 4.28 17.03 8.16
CA LEU A 40 5.46 16.23 7.79
C LEU A 40 5.84 15.20 8.86
N ARG A 41 5.73 15.55 10.14
CA ARG A 41 6.04 14.62 11.23
C ARG A 41 5.05 13.46 11.35
N THR A 42 3.81 13.68 10.99
CA THR A 42 2.76 12.65 11.08
C THR A 42 2.81 11.69 9.89
N THR A 43 3.30 12.13 8.73
CA THR A 43 3.31 11.33 7.50
C THR A 43 4.09 10.01 7.64
N ALA A 44 5.29 10.05 8.24
CA ALA A 44 6.13 8.86 8.33
C ALA A 44 5.53 7.74 9.22
N PRO A 45 5.02 8.01 10.44
CA PRO A 45 4.34 6.99 11.23
C PRO A 45 3.03 6.50 10.57
N ASP A 46 2.26 7.36 9.92
CA ASP A 46 1.03 6.97 9.25
C ASP A 46 1.30 6.03 8.08
N MET A 47 2.32 6.35 7.26
CA MET A 47 2.74 5.46 6.17
C MET A 47 3.20 4.10 6.68
N LYS A 48 3.96 4.07 7.78
CA LYS A 48 4.43 2.82 8.40
C LYS A 48 3.25 1.99 8.91
N TYR A 49 2.33 2.61 9.63
CA TYR A 49 1.14 1.94 10.14
C TYR A 49 0.26 1.36 9.01
N THR A 50 0.05 2.14 7.94
CA THR A 50 -0.72 1.70 6.78
C THR A 50 -0.04 0.53 6.06
N ALA A 51 1.30 0.57 5.94
CA ALA A 51 2.05 -0.52 5.33
C ALA A 51 2.03 -1.79 6.20
N ASP A 52 2.22 -1.67 7.51
CA ASP A 52 2.14 -2.80 8.44
C ASP A 52 0.74 -3.45 8.38
N ASP A 53 -0.33 -2.65 8.45
CA ASP A 53 -1.71 -3.14 8.33
C ASP A 53 -1.99 -3.83 6.98
N TYR A 54 -1.44 -3.28 5.89
CA TYR A 54 -1.55 -3.91 4.57
C TYR A 54 -0.81 -5.25 4.51
N PHE A 55 0.42 -5.32 5.02
CA PHE A 55 1.22 -6.53 5.02
C PHE A 55 0.59 -7.63 5.89
N ASP A 56 0.06 -7.27 7.04
CA ASP A 56 -0.65 -8.22 7.92
C ASP A 56 -1.92 -8.77 7.24
N ARG A 57 -2.71 -7.93 6.60
CA ARG A 57 -3.95 -8.34 5.92
C ARG A 57 -3.70 -9.23 4.70
N THR A 58 -2.63 -8.97 3.96
CA THR A 58 -2.28 -9.73 2.75
C THR A 58 -1.37 -10.92 3.02
N GLY A 59 -0.93 -11.09 4.27
CA GLY A 59 -0.02 -12.17 4.65
C GLY A 59 1.31 -12.08 3.91
N LEU A 60 1.90 -10.86 3.82
CA LEU A 60 3.14 -10.68 3.09
C LEU A 60 4.23 -11.59 3.65
N MET A 61 4.87 -12.37 2.79
CA MET A 61 5.97 -13.24 3.17
C MET A 61 7.15 -12.47 3.74
N ASP A 62 7.75 -12.93 4.83
CA ASP A 62 8.98 -12.37 5.39
C ASP A 62 10.23 -12.78 4.60
N ALA A 63 10.22 -13.99 4.03
CA ALA A 63 11.35 -14.53 3.30
C ALA A 63 10.92 -15.41 2.13
N ARG A 64 11.72 -15.40 1.07
CA ARG A 64 11.56 -16.27 -0.09
C ARG A 64 12.84 -17.08 -0.32
N VAL A 65 12.70 -18.39 -0.36
CA VAL A 65 13.79 -19.33 -0.72
C VAL A 65 13.65 -19.69 -2.19
N LEU A 66 14.73 -19.55 -2.94
CA LEU A 66 14.78 -19.89 -4.36
C LEU A 66 15.79 -21.00 -4.60
N SER A 67 15.42 -21.97 -5.42
CA SER A 67 16.31 -23.03 -5.88
C SER A 67 16.30 -23.10 -7.41
N THR A 68 17.46 -23.25 -8.02
CA THR A 68 17.59 -23.42 -9.47
C THR A 68 17.13 -24.81 -9.94
N LEU A 69 17.06 -25.78 -9.03
CA LEU A 69 16.62 -27.15 -9.28
C LEU A 69 15.16 -27.38 -8.88
N GLY A 70 14.50 -26.37 -8.36
CA GLY A 70 13.20 -26.47 -7.69
C GLY A 70 13.35 -26.87 -6.23
N LEU A 71 12.23 -26.88 -5.53
CA LEU A 71 12.09 -27.36 -4.15
C LEU A 71 11.05 -28.48 -4.12
N THR A 72 11.28 -29.49 -3.29
CA THR A 72 10.37 -30.61 -3.09
C THR A 72 9.44 -30.33 -1.91
N GLU A 73 8.38 -31.14 -1.77
CA GLU A 73 7.52 -31.07 -0.58
C GLU A 73 8.30 -31.33 0.72
N GLU A 74 9.30 -32.23 0.68
CA GLU A 74 10.17 -32.51 1.84
C GLU A 74 10.98 -31.25 2.24
N ASP A 75 11.44 -30.45 1.26
CA ASP A 75 12.14 -29.20 1.52
C ASP A 75 11.20 -28.18 2.16
N ILE A 76 9.95 -28.10 1.71
CA ILE A 76 8.93 -27.20 2.26
C ILE A 76 8.58 -27.60 3.70
N GLU A 77 8.41 -28.89 3.97
CA GLU A 77 8.19 -29.42 5.31
C GLU A 77 9.38 -29.11 6.25
N ALA A 78 10.61 -29.27 5.74
CA ALA A 78 11.81 -28.96 6.49
C ALA A 78 11.91 -27.47 6.83
N LEU A 79 11.54 -26.59 5.90
CA LEU A 79 11.45 -25.14 6.14
C LEU A 79 10.37 -24.79 7.16
N ALA A 80 9.21 -25.40 7.07
CA ALA A 80 8.11 -25.19 8.02
C ALA A 80 8.46 -25.67 9.44
N ALA A 81 9.36 -26.66 9.58
CA ALA A 81 9.82 -27.17 10.86
C ALA A 81 10.89 -26.29 11.55
N VAL A 82 11.40 -25.24 10.88
CA VAL A 82 12.40 -24.34 11.45
C VAL A 82 11.79 -23.52 12.58
N PRO A 83 12.39 -23.45 13.77
CA PRO A 83 11.88 -22.64 14.87
C PRO A 83 11.74 -21.16 14.46
N GLY A 84 10.54 -20.61 14.62
CA GLY A 84 10.20 -19.23 14.28
C GLY A 84 9.56 -19.08 12.90
N VAL A 85 9.41 -20.16 12.14
CA VAL A 85 8.61 -20.16 10.91
C VAL A 85 7.18 -20.49 11.27
N GLU A 86 6.25 -19.61 10.96
CA GLU A 86 4.83 -19.78 11.20
C GLU A 86 4.19 -20.66 10.12
N ALA A 87 4.52 -20.38 8.85
CA ALA A 87 4.07 -21.14 7.70
C ALA A 87 5.13 -21.14 6.59
N ALA A 88 5.19 -22.22 5.82
CA ALA A 88 5.93 -22.31 4.57
C ALA A 88 5.04 -22.93 3.49
N GLU A 89 5.14 -22.42 2.28
CA GLU A 89 4.37 -22.88 1.14
C GLU A 89 5.21 -22.85 -0.13
N GLY A 90 5.03 -23.88 -0.96
CA GLY A 90 5.61 -23.90 -2.30
C GLY A 90 4.85 -22.97 -3.24
N ALA A 91 5.59 -22.15 -3.97
CA ALA A 91 5.04 -21.27 -4.97
C ALA A 91 5.83 -21.39 -6.28
N TRP A 92 5.17 -21.15 -7.38
CA TRP A 92 5.81 -21.13 -8.69
C TRP A 92 5.44 -19.86 -9.45
N TYR A 93 6.27 -19.52 -10.41
CA TYR A 93 5.95 -18.50 -11.40
C TYR A 93 6.44 -18.93 -12.78
N ILE A 94 5.76 -18.46 -13.82
CA ILE A 94 6.13 -18.70 -15.20
C ILE A 94 5.90 -17.41 -16.00
N ASP A 95 6.82 -17.11 -16.90
CA ASP A 95 6.64 -16.03 -17.88
C ASP A 95 5.99 -16.62 -19.14
N ALA A 96 4.87 -16.07 -19.57
CA ALA A 96 4.16 -16.46 -20.79
C ALA A 96 3.80 -15.23 -21.62
N THR A 97 3.63 -15.45 -22.93
CA THR A 97 3.23 -14.39 -23.84
C THR A 97 1.72 -14.46 -24.04
N ILE A 98 1.04 -13.35 -23.77
CA ILE A 98 -0.37 -13.18 -24.12
C ILE A 98 -0.44 -12.63 -25.52
N HIS A 99 -1.17 -13.31 -26.38
CA HIS A 99 -1.48 -12.83 -27.73
C HIS A 99 -2.80 -12.06 -27.70
N SER A 100 -2.74 -10.80 -28.13
CA SER A 100 -3.91 -9.95 -28.25
C SER A 100 -4.19 -9.65 -29.72
N ASP A 101 -5.43 -9.80 -30.12
CA ASP A 101 -5.86 -9.47 -31.51
C ASP A 101 -5.82 -7.96 -31.79
N ASN A 102 -5.87 -7.14 -30.74
CA ASN A 102 -6.00 -5.68 -30.84
C ASN A 102 -4.77 -4.91 -30.33
N ALA A 103 -3.86 -5.58 -29.62
CA ALA A 103 -2.66 -4.97 -29.05
C ALA A 103 -1.40 -5.77 -29.40
N ASN A 104 -0.24 -5.28 -28.97
CA ASN A 104 1.01 -6.03 -29.13
C ASN A 104 1.03 -7.22 -28.16
N ASP A 105 1.78 -8.25 -28.54
CA ASP A 105 2.06 -9.38 -27.64
C ASP A 105 2.71 -8.88 -26.35
N LEU A 106 2.19 -9.32 -25.21
CA LEU A 106 2.64 -8.93 -23.89
C LEU A 106 3.26 -10.12 -23.15
N ILE A 107 4.44 -9.90 -22.56
CA ILE A 107 5.05 -10.90 -21.67
C ILE A 107 4.53 -10.65 -20.27
N VAL A 108 3.82 -11.62 -19.73
CA VAL A 108 3.18 -11.56 -18.41
C VAL A 108 3.74 -12.66 -17.52
N ARG A 109 3.96 -12.33 -16.25
CA ARG A 109 4.37 -13.29 -15.25
C ARG A 109 3.17 -13.81 -14.47
N PHE A 110 2.94 -15.10 -14.58
CA PHE A 110 1.94 -15.82 -13.81
C PHE A 110 2.54 -16.32 -12.50
N HIS A 111 1.81 -16.17 -11.42
CA HIS A 111 2.16 -16.68 -10.10
C HIS A 111 1.08 -17.63 -9.61
N SER A 112 1.48 -18.67 -8.87
CA SER A 112 0.51 -19.44 -8.09
C SER A 112 -0.10 -18.58 -7.00
N ILE A 113 -1.37 -18.81 -6.70
CA ILE A 113 -2.06 -18.19 -5.55
C ILE A 113 -1.89 -19.11 -4.35
N SER A 114 -1.60 -18.49 -3.20
CA SER A 114 -1.41 -19.22 -1.95
C SER A 114 -2.72 -19.80 -1.42
N GLU A 115 -2.66 -21.04 -0.94
CA GLU A 115 -3.74 -21.70 -0.20
C GLU A 115 -3.63 -21.44 1.31
N LYS A 116 -2.42 -21.10 1.79
CA LYS A 116 -2.14 -20.85 3.22
C LYS A 116 -2.27 -19.38 3.61
N GLY A 117 -2.67 -18.52 2.68
CA GLY A 117 -2.86 -17.09 2.96
C GLY A 117 -1.59 -16.26 2.87
N ILE A 118 -0.54 -16.75 2.21
CA ILE A 118 0.70 -15.99 2.01
C ILE A 118 0.62 -15.19 0.71
N ASN A 119 0.92 -13.89 0.76
CA ASN A 119 0.88 -12.98 -0.39
C ASN A 119 -0.46 -12.98 -1.15
N ILE A 120 -1.56 -12.90 -0.43
CA ILE A 120 -2.88 -12.84 -1.06
C ILE A 120 -3.04 -11.51 -1.79
N PRO A 121 -3.41 -11.50 -3.09
CA PRO A 121 -3.64 -10.27 -3.82
C PRO A 121 -4.87 -9.53 -3.27
N GLU A 122 -4.76 -8.21 -3.15
CA GLU A 122 -5.91 -7.36 -2.81
C GLU A 122 -6.74 -7.13 -4.08
N LEU A 123 -8.02 -7.51 -4.01
CA LEU A 123 -8.94 -7.37 -5.14
C LEU A 123 -9.51 -5.96 -5.20
N VAL A 124 -9.39 -5.33 -6.37
CA VAL A 124 -10.09 -4.08 -6.68
C VAL A 124 -11.50 -4.37 -7.15
N GLU A 125 -11.67 -5.41 -7.96
CA GLU A 125 -12.95 -5.85 -8.52
C GLU A 125 -12.93 -7.35 -8.79
N GLY A 126 -14.12 -8.00 -8.78
CA GLY A 126 -14.24 -9.41 -9.06
C GLY A 126 -14.04 -10.30 -7.83
N ARG A 127 -13.49 -11.49 -8.03
CA ARG A 127 -13.23 -12.51 -6.99
C ARG A 127 -11.92 -13.25 -7.27
N LEU A 128 -11.40 -13.95 -6.29
CA LEU A 128 -10.29 -14.87 -6.48
C LEU A 128 -10.70 -16.06 -7.38
N PRO A 129 -9.76 -16.67 -8.13
CA PRO A 129 -10.01 -17.86 -8.94
C PRO A 129 -10.52 -19.01 -8.09
N GLU A 130 -11.50 -19.73 -8.60
CA GLU A 130 -12.06 -20.93 -7.97
C GLU A 130 -11.65 -22.22 -8.70
N ASN A 131 -11.01 -22.08 -9.86
CA ASN A 131 -10.57 -23.22 -10.68
C ASN A 131 -9.37 -22.84 -11.56
N ASP A 132 -8.73 -23.86 -12.15
CA ASP A 132 -7.50 -23.73 -12.94
C ASP A 132 -7.65 -22.96 -14.26
N ARG A 133 -8.85 -22.52 -14.61
CA ARG A 133 -9.13 -21.76 -15.84
C ARG A 133 -9.42 -20.30 -15.56
N GLU A 134 -9.23 -19.87 -14.35
CA GLU A 134 -9.46 -18.51 -13.90
C GLU A 134 -8.16 -17.90 -13.38
N CYS A 135 -7.98 -16.63 -13.60
CA CYS A 135 -6.85 -15.87 -13.08
C CYS A 135 -7.27 -14.49 -12.59
N VAL A 136 -6.47 -13.92 -11.73
CA VAL A 136 -6.54 -12.50 -11.35
C VAL A 136 -5.45 -11.77 -12.12
N VAL A 137 -5.76 -10.59 -12.61
CA VAL A 137 -4.83 -9.77 -13.38
C VAL A 137 -4.73 -8.37 -12.77
N GLU A 138 -3.59 -7.73 -12.96
CA GLU A 138 -3.41 -6.33 -12.58
C GLU A 138 -4.28 -5.41 -13.45
N PRO A 139 -4.86 -4.32 -12.89
CA PRO A 139 -5.64 -3.37 -13.68
C PRO A 139 -4.91 -2.82 -14.90
N ALA A 140 -3.59 -2.62 -14.81
CA ALA A 140 -2.77 -2.17 -15.92
C ALA A 140 -2.79 -3.14 -17.11
N LEU A 141 -2.86 -4.44 -16.89
CA LEU A 141 -2.93 -5.44 -17.95
C LEU A 141 -4.26 -5.35 -18.72
N LEU A 142 -5.38 -5.05 -18.03
CA LEU A 142 -6.68 -4.87 -18.70
C LEU A 142 -6.63 -3.71 -19.69
N GLU A 143 -5.99 -2.61 -19.31
CA GLU A 143 -5.83 -1.44 -20.19
C GLU A 143 -4.86 -1.72 -21.34
N GLU A 144 -3.73 -2.38 -21.07
CA GLU A 144 -2.66 -2.59 -22.04
C GLU A 144 -3.00 -3.67 -23.09
N ALA A 145 -3.72 -4.70 -22.64
CA ALA A 145 -4.20 -5.78 -23.52
C ALA A 145 -5.58 -5.50 -24.15
N GLU A 146 -6.22 -4.38 -23.82
CA GLU A 146 -7.58 -4.02 -24.25
C GLU A 146 -8.64 -5.11 -23.93
N ILE A 147 -8.53 -5.74 -22.74
CA ILE A 147 -9.42 -6.80 -22.27
C ILE A 147 -10.26 -6.35 -21.09
N SER A 148 -11.34 -7.05 -20.83
CA SER A 148 -12.27 -6.80 -19.73
C SER A 148 -12.37 -8.01 -18.80
N ILE A 149 -12.84 -7.77 -17.56
CA ILE A 149 -13.11 -8.86 -16.61
C ILE A 149 -14.16 -9.81 -17.19
N GLY A 150 -13.84 -11.07 -17.24
CA GLY A 150 -14.66 -12.13 -17.82
C GLY A 150 -14.26 -12.56 -19.23
N ASP A 151 -13.33 -11.86 -19.85
CA ASP A 151 -12.76 -12.27 -21.14
C ASP A 151 -11.81 -13.47 -20.96
N THR A 152 -11.54 -14.14 -22.07
CA THR A 152 -10.62 -15.28 -22.10
C THR A 152 -9.27 -14.85 -22.63
N ILE A 153 -8.21 -15.18 -21.91
CA ILE A 153 -6.82 -14.96 -22.30
C ILE A 153 -6.28 -16.25 -22.95
N HIS A 154 -5.65 -16.12 -24.10
CA HIS A 154 -4.95 -17.20 -24.78
C HIS A 154 -3.44 -17.05 -24.59
N LEU A 155 -2.77 -18.15 -24.18
CA LEU A 155 -1.35 -18.24 -23.90
C LEU A 155 -0.63 -19.03 -24.97
#